data_6902486dd9a10a8da54725ec61e9a295
#
_entry.id   6902486dd9a10a8da54725ec61e9a295
#
_cell.length_a   1.000
_cell.length_b   1.000
_cell.length_c   1.000
_cell.angle_alpha   90.00
_cell.angle_beta   90.00
_cell.angle_gamma   90.00
#
_symmetry.space_group_name_H-M   'P 1'
#
loop_
_entity.id
_entity.type
_entity.pdbx_description
1 polymer ?
#
loop_
_entity_poly.entity_id
_entity_poly.type
_entity_poly.pdbx_seq_one_letter_code
_entity_poly.pdbx_strand_id
1 'polypeptide(L)'
;MKKIFFITLVFTISFYLSIEFIGDRLIKNQLQKNISATLNRDVLIDKLDIGYLSGKANIKGISLLNKNFDGHLLEIETIKIDLDTFSLFSNDIVINDVLLEDITLNYYFNFSEQIISDNVRSLEKDLENNTSQSQSNKYFNIKNLDAKNISLSMVSPNLDIEKTFALNDKNFKNIGNTSQSKNYKDVLKKFFNDTVDKVKDKVSIEDILENIESFDKEQLENKVKDKLKNKLKNLIN
;
A
#
# COMPACT_ATOMS: atom_id res chain seq x y z
N MET A 1 -41.37 -27.08 24.44
CA MET A 1 -40.75 -25.75 24.42
C MET A 1 -39.24 -25.77 24.49
N LYS A 2 -38.58 -26.43 25.48
CA LYS A 2 -37.08 -26.45 25.60
C LYS A 2 -36.36 -27.02 24.37
N LYS A 3 -36.88 -28.06 23.72
CA LYS A 3 -36.24 -28.67 22.51
C LYS A 3 -36.31 -27.72 21.29
N ILE A 4 -37.44 -27.02 21.10
CA ILE A 4 -37.59 -26.05 20.00
C ILE A 4 -36.64 -24.88 20.20
N PHE A 5 -36.57 -24.34 21.43
CA PHE A 5 -35.63 -23.28 21.77
C PHE A 5 -34.17 -23.69 21.49
N PHE A 6 -33.78 -24.90 21.88
CA PHE A 6 -32.45 -25.39 21.65
C PHE A 6 -32.13 -25.56 20.15
N ILE A 7 -33.08 -26.09 19.36
CA ILE A 7 -32.91 -26.22 17.89
C ILE A 7 -32.79 -24.84 17.23
N THR A 8 -33.64 -23.90 17.63
CA THR A 8 -33.59 -22.52 17.12
C THR A 8 -32.26 -21.87 17.46
N LEU A 9 -31.77 -22.03 18.70
CA LEU A 9 -30.47 -21.49 19.14
C LEU A 9 -29.31 -22.07 18.32
N VAL A 10 -29.26 -23.39 18.14
CA VAL A 10 -28.24 -24.06 17.35
C VAL A 10 -28.29 -23.60 15.89
N PHE A 11 -29.48 -23.46 15.31
CA PHE A 11 -29.63 -22.98 13.94
C PHE A 11 -29.16 -21.54 13.79
N THR A 12 -29.50 -20.67 14.74
CA THR A 12 -29.07 -19.26 14.75
C THR A 12 -27.55 -19.15 14.86
N ILE A 13 -26.93 -19.93 15.75
CA ILE A 13 -25.46 -19.96 15.91
C ILE A 13 -24.79 -20.49 14.63
N SER A 14 -25.31 -21.59 14.07
CA SER A 14 -24.77 -22.17 12.84
C SER A 14 -24.90 -21.22 11.64
N PHE A 15 -26.01 -20.51 11.54
CA PHE A 15 -26.26 -19.50 10.51
C PHE A 15 -25.32 -18.32 10.65
N TYR A 16 -25.11 -17.83 11.88
CA TYR A 16 -24.16 -16.74 12.18
C TYR A 16 -22.73 -17.13 11.80
N LEU A 17 -22.27 -18.31 12.24
CA LEU A 17 -20.94 -18.81 11.87
C LEU A 17 -20.77 -19.02 10.36
N SER A 18 -21.84 -19.41 9.66
CA SER A 18 -21.81 -19.54 8.21
C SER A 18 -21.68 -18.20 7.51
N ILE A 19 -22.34 -17.15 8.01
CA ILE A 19 -22.23 -15.79 7.46
C ILE A 19 -20.81 -15.26 7.68
N GLU A 20 -20.21 -15.42 8.86
CA GLU A 20 -18.84 -15.00 9.11
C GLU A 20 -17.88 -15.70 8.12
N PHE A 21 -17.95 -17.02 8.03
CA PHE A 21 -16.97 -17.77 7.22
C PHE A 21 -17.11 -17.54 5.71
N ILE A 22 -18.34 -17.47 5.19
CA ILE A 22 -18.61 -17.28 3.76
C ILE A 22 -18.51 -15.79 3.41
N GLY A 23 -19.00 -14.93 4.30
CA GLY A 23 -19.00 -13.47 4.12
C GLY A 23 -17.59 -12.92 3.98
N ASP A 24 -16.70 -13.26 4.89
CA ASP A 24 -15.31 -12.80 4.89
C ASP A 24 -14.59 -13.17 3.59
N ARG A 25 -14.81 -14.38 3.08
CA ARG A 25 -14.20 -14.82 1.83
C ARG A 25 -14.73 -14.04 0.61
N LEU A 26 -16.03 -13.80 0.55
CA LEU A 26 -16.63 -13.04 -0.56
C LEU A 26 -16.17 -11.58 -0.53
N ILE A 27 -16.19 -10.95 0.65
CA ILE A 27 -15.74 -9.57 0.84
C ILE A 27 -14.25 -9.45 0.55
N LYS A 28 -13.42 -10.38 1.03
CA LYS A 28 -11.99 -10.44 0.71
C LYS A 28 -11.74 -10.43 -0.80
N ASN A 29 -12.40 -11.32 -1.53
CA ASN A 29 -12.22 -11.44 -2.96
C ASN A 29 -12.68 -10.16 -3.70
N GLN A 30 -13.78 -9.55 -3.27
CA GLN A 30 -14.27 -8.31 -3.86
C GLN A 30 -13.34 -7.12 -3.54
N LEU A 31 -12.86 -7.04 -2.30
CA LEU A 31 -11.90 -6.03 -1.86
C LEU A 31 -10.60 -6.14 -2.68
N GLN A 32 -10.06 -7.35 -2.80
CA GLN A 32 -8.88 -7.63 -3.59
C GLN A 32 -9.05 -7.17 -5.04
N LYS A 33 -10.17 -7.54 -5.69
CA LYS A 33 -10.47 -7.12 -7.06
C LYS A 33 -10.59 -5.60 -7.21
N ASN A 34 -11.27 -4.94 -6.27
CA ASN A 34 -11.47 -3.51 -6.33
C ASN A 34 -10.16 -2.74 -6.14
N ILE A 35 -9.31 -3.17 -5.20
CA ILE A 35 -8.00 -2.54 -5.00
C ILE A 35 -7.12 -2.79 -6.22
N SER A 36 -7.09 -4.02 -6.75
CA SER A 36 -6.32 -4.36 -7.95
C SER A 36 -6.74 -3.50 -9.15
N ALA A 37 -8.04 -3.34 -9.35
CA ALA A 37 -8.57 -2.49 -10.42
C ALA A 37 -8.19 -1.01 -10.21
N THR A 38 -8.25 -0.50 -8.98
CA THR A 38 -7.92 0.90 -8.65
C THR A 38 -6.44 1.19 -8.85
N LEU A 39 -5.56 0.26 -8.46
CA LEU A 39 -4.12 0.42 -8.57
C LEU A 39 -3.57 -0.06 -9.92
N ASN A 40 -4.40 -0.70 -10.75
CA ASN A 40 -4.01 -1.36 -12.01
C ASN A 40 -2.84 -2.35 -11.79
N ARG A 41 -2.89 -3.08 -10.67
CA ARG A 41 -1.87 -4.05 -10.23
C ARG A 41 -2.51 -5.16 -9.45
N ASP A 42 -1.88 -6.33 -9.48
CA ASP A 42 -2.34 -7.45 -8.69
C ASP A 42 -2.11 -7.19 -7.20
N VAL A 43 -3.17 -7.34 -6.43
CA VAL A 43 -3.18 -7.27 -4.97
C VAL A 43 -3.57 -8.62 -4.42
N LEU A 44 -2.83 -9.12 -3.46
CA LEU A 44 -3.14 -10.33 -2.73
C LEU A 44 -3.54 -9.96 -1.30
N ILE A 45 -4.54 -10.66 -0.76
CA ILE A 45 -4.96 -10.57 0.63
C ILE A 45 -5.00 -12.01 1.17
N ASP A 46 -4.23 -12.30 2.21
CA ASP A 46 -4.18 -13.65 2.77
C ASP A 46 -5.43 -13.96 3.56
N LYS A 47 -5.74 -13.11 4.55
CA LYS A 47 -6.88 -13.33 5.43
C LYS A 47 -7.61 -12.01 5.72
N LEU A 48 -8.94 -12.11 5.82
CA LEU A 48 -9.82 -11.05 6.28
C LEU A 48 -10.74 -11.63 7.36
N ASP A 49 -10.79 -10.99 8.50
CA ASP A 49 -11.70 -11.29 9.60
C ASP A 49 -12.57 -10.05 9.86
N ILE A 50 -13.89 -10.17 9.81
CA ILE A 50 -14.85 -9.07 10.02
C ILE A 50 -15.76 -9.35 11.20
N GLY A 51 -15.72 -8.48 12.19
CA GLY A 51 -16.71 -8.46 13.27
C GLY A 51 -17.91 -7.61 12.86
N TYR A 52 -18.89 -8.20 12.19
CA TYR A 52 -20.03 -7.49 11.59
C TYR A 52 -20.83 -6.65 12.58
N LEU A 53 -20.89 -7.07 13.84
CA LEU A 53 -21.61 -6.32 14.90
C LEU A 53 -20.73 -5.25 15.56
N SER A 54 -19.42 -5.50 15.62
CA SER A 54 -18.48 -4.59 16.30
C SER A 54 -17.94 -3.48 15.39
N GLY A 55 -18.09 -3.60 14.07
CA GLY A 55 -17.49 -2.70 13.09
C GLY A 55 -15.97 -2.85 12.96
N LYS A 56 -15.37 -3.87 13.58
CA LYS A 56 -13.95 -4.10 13.51
C LYS A 56 -13.61 -5.07 12.42
N ALA A 57 -12.57 -4.77 11.64
CA ALA A 57 -12.01 -5.71 10.68
C ALA A 57 -10.51 -5.83 10.88
N ASN A 58 -9.99 -7.02 10.63
CA ASN A 58 -8.58 -7.32 10.66
C ASN A 58 -8.20 -8.01 9.35
N ILE A 59 -7.25 -7.42 8.62
CA ILE A 59 -6.69 -7.98 7.40
C ILE A 59 -5.26 -8.39 7.72
N LYS A 60 -4.89 -9.60 7.31
CA LYS A 60 -3.52 -10.09 7.41
C LYS A 60 -2.98 -10.34 6.01
N GLY A 61 -1.73 -9.94 5.81
CA GLY A 61 -1.01 -10.16 4.57
C GLY A 61 -1.65 -9.44 3.38
N ILE A 62 -1.37 -8.14 3.21
CA ILE A 62 -1.64 -7.47 1.94
C ILE A 62 -0.35 -7.32 1.18
N SER A 63 -0.34 -7.78 -0.07
CA SER A 63 0.79 -7.62 -0.97
C SER A 63 0.34 -6.98 -2.28
N LEU A 64 1.05 -5.94 -2.69
CA LEU A 64 0.91 -5.30 -4.00
C LEU A 64 2.06 -5.74 -4.88
N LEU A 65 1.77 -6.42 -5.99
CA LEU A 65 2.78 -6.97 -6.88
C LEU A 65 3.42 -5.89 -7.75
N ASN A 66 4.68 -6.10 -8.10
CA ASN A 66 5.34 -5.33 -9.15
C ASN A 66 4.83 -5.74 -10.53
N LYS A 67 4.90 -4.82 -11.52
CA LYS A 67 4.64 -5.14 -12.93
C LYS A 67 5.90 -5.50 -13.71
N ASN A 68 6.99 -4.79 -13.42
CA ASN A 68 8.22 -4.84 -14.23
C ASN A 68 9.41 -5.43 -13.46
N PHE A 69 9.17 -5.90 -12.26
CA PHE A 69 10.16 -6.53 -11.39
C PHE A 69 9.53 -7.72 -10.70
N ASP A 70 10.32 -8.73 -10.39
CA ASP A 70 9.85 -9.85 -9.58
C ASP A 70 9.60 -9.40 -8.14
N GLY A 71 8.62 -10.02 -7.47
CA GLY A 71 8.28 -9.75 -6.09
C GLY A 71 7.24 -8.65 -5.89
N HIS A 72 7.14 -8.16 -4.67
CA HIS A 72 6.12 -7.21 -4.21
C HIS A 72 6.68 -5.79 -4.18
N LEU A 73 5.85 -4.81 -4.55
CA LEU A 73 6.15 -3.40 -4.36
C LEU A 73 5.90 -2.97 -2.91
N LEU A 74 4.79 -3.46 -2.34
CA LEU A 74 4.36 -3.13 -0.99
C LEU A 74 3.84 -4.38 -0.31
N GLU A 75 4.19 -4.56 0.95
CA GLU A 75 3.67 -5.60 1.82
C GLU A 75 3.24 -4.95 3.14
N ILE A 76 2.09 -5.35 3.66
CA ILE A 76 1.58 -4.92 4.95
C ILE A 76 1.13 -6.18 5.69
N GLU A 77 1.74 -6.46 6.83
CA GLU A 77 1.45 -7.70 7.55
C GLU A 77 0.09 -7.65 8.23
N THR A 78 -0.25 -6.52 8.83
CA THR A 78 -1.53 -6.38 9.55
C THR A 78 -2.17 -5.03 9.29
N ILE A 79 -3.49 -5.04 8.99
CA ILE A 79 -4.34 -3.86 8.94
C ILE A 79 -5.50 -4.07 9.90
N LYS A 80 -5.66 -3.16 10.87
CA LYS A 80 -6.81 -3.12 11.77
C LYS A 80 -7.68 -1.93 11.44
N ILE A 81 -8.97 -2.15 11.31
CA ILE A 81 -9.95 -1.14 10.94
C ILE A 81 -11.03 -1.07 12.01
N ASP A 82 -11.36 0.13 12.43
CA ASP A 82 -12.53 0.44 13.28
C ASP A 82 -13.49 1.30 12.46
N LEU A 83 -14.64 0.74 12.10
CA LEU A 83 -15.66 1.32 11.25
C LEU A 83 -16.88 1.71 12.08
N ASP A 84 -17.41 2.89 11.87
CA ASP A 84 -18.74 3.24 12.36
C ASP A 84 -19.81 2.45 11.59
N THR A 85 -20.33 1.39 12.20
CA THR A 85 -21.30 0.49 11.58
C THR A 85 -22.58 1.20 11.15
N PHE A 86 -23.01 2.25 11.87
CA PHE A 86 -24.19 3.02 11.50
C PHE A 86 -23.97 3.84 10.22
N SER A 87 -22.74 4.26 9.96
CA SER A 87 -22.40 5.00 8.76
C SER A 87 -22.56 4.17 7.47
N LEU A 88 -22.56 2.85 7.55
CA LEU A 88 -22.80 1.97 6.40
C LEU A 88 -24.18 2.14 5.76
N PHE A 89 -25.14 2.61 6.54
CA PHE A 89 -26.52 2.90 6.09
C PHE A 89 -26.67 4.32 5.53
N SER A 90 -25.60 5.12 5.56
CA SER A 90 -25.56 6.47 5.01
C SER A 90 -24.81 6.54 3.67
N ASN A 91 -24.80 7.71 3.05
CA ASN A 91 -23.95 7.97 1.89
C ASN A 91 -22.49 8.23 2.30
N ASP A 92 -22.26 8.58 3.57
CA ASP A 92 -20.95 8.92 4.13
C ASP A 92 -20.48 7.79 5.05
N ILE A 93 -19.54 6.98 4.57
CA ILE A 93 -18.93 5.91 5.35
C ILE A 93 -17.83 6.51 6.22
N VAL A 94 -17.92 6.30 7.52
CA VAL A 94 -16.95 6.80 8.49
C VAL A 94 -16.12 5.65 9.04
N ILE A 95 -14.81 5.76 8.87
CA ILE A 95 -13.81 4.87 9.45
C ILE A 95 -13.12 5.66 10.57
N ASN A 96 -13.27 5.21 11.81
CA ASN A 96 -12.73 5.91 12.96
C ASN A 96 -11.21 5.80 12.98
N ASP A 97 -10.70 4.56 12.89
CA ASP A 97 -9.28 4.28 12.95
C ASP A 97 -8.87 3.22 11.93
N VAL A 98 -7.72 3.44 11.31
CA VAL A 98 -6.99 2.46 10.52
C VAL A 98 -5.58 2.37 11.07
N LEU A 99 -5.15 1.18 11.48
CA LEU A 99 -3.79 0.89 11.89
C LEU A 99 -3.16 -0.06 10.90
N LEU A 100 -2.06 0.37 10.28
CA LEU A 100 -1.22 -0.42 9.41
C LEU A 100 0.05 -0.77 10.19
N GLU A 101 0.39 -2.05 10.30
CA GLU A 101 1.56 -2.53 11.05
C GLU A 101 2.44 -3.39 10.14
N ASP A 102 3.76 -3.25 10.35
CA ASP A 102 4.81 -4.01 9.66
C ASP A 102 4.72 -3.85 8.13
N ILE A 103 5.02 -2.61 7.72
CA ILE A 103 4.94 -2.17 6.32
C ILE A 103 6.33 -2.30 5.70
N THR A 104 6.43 -3.07 4.62
CA THR A 104 7.63 -3.14 3.79
C THR A 104 7.36 -2.55 2.43
N LEU A 105 8.06 -1.49 2.09
CA LEU A 105 8.08 -0.90 0.76
C LEU A 105 9.34 -1.36 0.03
N ASN A 106 9.19 -2.05 -1.09
CA ASN A 106 10.30 -2.53 -1.89
C ASN A 106 10.51 -1.61 -3.10
N TYR A 107 11.55 -0.80 -3.05
CA TYR A 107 11.95 0.07 -4.13
C TYR A 107 12.92 -0.65 -5.06
N TYR A 108 12.41 -1.13 -6.18
CA TYR A 108 13.20 -1.76 -7.24
C TYR A 108 13.56 -0.74 -8.30
N PHE A 109 14.84 -0.73 -8.70
CA PHE A 109 15.28 0.09 -9.81
C PHE A 109 16.33 -0.66 -10.65
N ASN A 110 16.27 -0.42 -11.95
CA ASN A 110 17.31 -0.84 -12.88
C ASN A 110 18.00 0.39 -13.44
N PHE A 111 19.31 0.32 -13.45
CA PHE A 111 20.16 1.32 -14.06
C PHE A 111 20.64 0.83 -15.42
N SER A 112 20.39 1.60 -16.48
CA SER A 112 20.97 1.39 -17.79
C SER A 112 21.62 2.69 -18.26
N GLU A 113 22.51 2.62 -19.24
CA GLU A 113 23.26 3.78 -19.74
C GLU A 113 22.42 5.03 -20.04
N GLN A 114 21.12 4.87 -20.29
CA GLN A 114 20.25 5.97 -20.68
C GLN A 114 19.03 6.19 -19.77
N ILE A 115 18.59 5.18 -19.01
CA ILE A 115 17.29 5.21 -18.32
C ILE A 115 17.42 4.57 -16.93
N ILE A 116 16.89 5.24 -15.90
CA ILE A 116 16.55 4.62 -14.63
C ILE A 116 15.07 4.25 -14.72
N SER A 117 14.77 2.97 -14.69
CA SER A 117 13.41 2.48 -14.51
C SER A 117 13.21 2.01 -13.08
N ASP A 118 12.12 2.41 -12.48
CA ASP A 118 11.77 2.02 -11.12
C ASP A 118 10.28 1.69 -10.99
N ASN A 119 9.96 0.93 -9.96
CA ASN A 119 8.60 0.44 -9.72
C ASN A 119 7.66 1.49 -9.14
N VAL A 120 8.17 2.51 -8.45
CA VAL A 120 7.36 3.56 -7.84
C VAL A 120 6.81 4.51 -8.90
N ARG A 121 7.65 4.95 -9.84
CA ARG A 121 7.18 5.75 -11.00
C ARG A 121 6.18 5.00 -11.86
N SER A 122 6.38 3.68 -12.00
CA SER A 122 5.42 2.84 -12.69
C SER A 122 4.06 2.85 -11.98
N LEU A 123 4.04 2.82 -10.64
CA LEU A 123 2.82 2.94 -9.85
C LEU A 123 2.17 4.32 -9.98
N GLU A 124 2.96 5.39 -9.93
CA GLU A 124 2.44 6.76 -10.11
C GLU A 124 1.72 6.93 -11.45
N LYS A 125 2.32 6.44 -12.53
CA LYS A 125 1.69 6.44 -13.86
C LYS A 125 0.39 5.63 -13.89
N ASP A 126 0.36 4.48 -13.23
CA ASP A 126 -0.85 3.67 -13.12
C ASP A 126 -1.97 4.42 -12.39
N LEU A 127 -1.64 5.10 -11.29
CA LEU A 127 -2.60 5.91 -10.52
C LEU A 127 -3.12 7.13 -11.30
N GLU A 128 -2.28 7.75 -12.12
CA GLU A 128 -2.66 8.90 -12.97
C GLU A 128 -3.54 8.48 -14.14
N ASN A 129 -3.19 7.38 -14.81
CA ASN A 129 -3.93 6.88 -15.96
C ASN A 129 -5.27 6.25 -15.55
N ASN A 130 -5.37 5.76 -14.31
CA ASN A 130 -6.59 5.13 -13.82
C ASN A 130 -7.56 6.20 -13.27
N THR A 131 -8.06 7.02 -14.16
CA THR A 131 -9.13 7.99 -13.91
C THR A 131 -10.52 7.34 -13.89
N SER A 132 -10.60 6.02 -13.70
CA SER A 132 -11.90 5.37 -13.53
C SER A 132 -12.60 6.04 -12.34
N GLN A 133 -13.35 7.07 -12.64
CA GLN A 133 -14.42 7.58 -11.82
C GLN A 133 -15.40 6.41 -11.67
N SER A 134 -15.16 5.55 -10.67
CA SER A 134 -16.27 4.80 -10.13
C SER A 134 -17.24 5.88 -9.65
N GLN A 135 -18.35 6.06 -10.38
CA GLN A 135 -19.49 6.84 -9.92
C GLN A 135 -20.13 6.12 -8.72
N SER A 136 -19.33 5.94 -7.67
CA SER A 136 -19.85 5.55 -6.37
C SER A 136 -20.48 6.80 -5.76
N ASN A 137 -21.78 6.80 -5.59
CA ASN A 137 -22.48 7.83 -4.84
C ASN A 137 -22.16 7.78 -3.33
N LYS A 138 -21.19 6.98 -2.92
CA LYS A 138 -20.75 6.86 -1.53
C LYS A 138 -19.45 7.60 -1.30
N TYR A 139 -19.43 8.37 -0.26
CA TYR A 139 -18.24 9.06 0.24
C TYR A 139 -17.64 8.26 1.40
N PHE A 140 -16.37 8.43 1.65
CA PHE A 140 -15.73 7.87 2.83
C PHE A 140 -14.79 8.86 3.48
N ASN A 141 -14.63 8.74 4.78
CA ASN A 141 -13.66 9.51 5.56
C ASN A 141 -13.01 8.63 6.62
N ILE A 142 -11.70 8.49 6.57
CA ILE A 142 -10.85 7.89 7.58
C ILE A 142 -10.43 9.01 8.52
N LYS A 143 -10.90 9.00 9.77
CA LYS A 143 -10.57 10.04 10.75
C LYS A 143 -9.11 9.99 11.16
N ASN A 144 -8.60 8.78 11.38
CA ASN A 144 -7.21 8.54 11.81
C ASN A 144 -6.62 7.33 11.10
N LEU A 145 -5.43 7.48 10.54
CA LEU A 145 -4.66 6.41 9.94
C LEU A 145 -3.24 6.44 10.52
N ASP A 146 -2.88 5.39 11.23
CA ASP A 146 -1.54 5.14 11.76
C ASP A 146 -0.81 4.10 10.93
N ALA A 147 0.41 4.40 10.50
CA ALA A 147 1.31 3.48 9.83
C ALA A 147 2.56 3.31 10.70
N LYS A 148 2.81 2.08 11.14
CA LYS A 148 3.87 1.74 12.11
C LYS A 148 4.81 0.68 11.57
N ASN A 149 6.04 0.67 12.13
CA ASN A 149 7.08 -0.28 11.75
C ASN A 149 7.31 -0.29 10.22
N ILE A 150 7.60 0.88 9.68
CA ILE A 150 7.77 1.03 8.23
C ILE A 150 9.23 0.75 7.88
N SER A 151 9.45 -0.16 6.94
CA SER A 151 10.74 -0.43 6.34
C SER A 151 10.73 -0.15 4.84
N LEU A 152 11.88 0.28 4.34
CA LEU A 152 12.14 0.47 2.91
C LEU A 152 13.28 -0.45 2.51
N SER A 153 13.01 -1.39 1.63
CA SER A 153 14.02 -2.22 0.97
C SER A 153 14.32 -1.65 -0.40
N MET A 154 15.57 -1.32 -0.64
CA MET A 154 16.06 -0.81 -1.92
C MET A 154 16.81 -1.92 -2.63
N VAL A 155 16.37 -2.28 -3.84
CA VAL A 155 16.92 -3.40 -4.60
C VAL A 155 17.24 -2.98 -6.03
N SER A 156 18.46 -3.26 -6.46
CA SER A 156 18.87 -3.11 -7.86
C SER A 156 19.55 -4.39 -8.32
N PRO A 157 18.82 -5.30 -8.99
CA PRO A 157 19.37 -6.59 -9.38
C PRO A 157 20.58 -6.48 -10.35
N ASN A 158 20.57 -5.47 -11.21
CA ASN A 158 21.66 -5.26 -12.18
C ASN A 158 22.92 -4.59 -11.59
N LEU A 159 22.84 -4.11 -10.34
CA LEU A 159 23.96 -3.52 -9.60
C LEU A 159 24.31 -4.32 -8.34
N ASP A 160 23.63 -5.45 -8.11
CA ASP A 160 23.78 -6.28 -6.90
C ASP A 160 23.62 -5.48 -5.59
N ILE A 161 22.65 -4.55 -5.59
CA ILE A 161 22.39 -3.69 -4.44
C ILE A 161 21.12 -4.18 -3.74
N GLU A 162 21.26 -4.46 -2.44
CA GLU A 162 20.14 -4.70 -1.54
C GLU A 162 20.43 -4.01 -0.19
N LYS A 163 19.61 -3.01 0.15
CA LYS A 163 19.73 -2.28 1.43
C LYS A 163 18.36 -2.03 2.02
N THR A 164 18.21 -2.24 3.33
CA THR A 164 16.96 -2.00 4.04
C THR A 164 17.13 -0.89 5.07
N PHE A 165 16.15 0.00 5.13
CA PHE A 165 16.12 1.16 6.02
C PHE A 165 14.83 1.16 6.85
N ALA A 166 14.94 1.39 8.15
CA ALA A 166 13.78 1.68 8.98
C ALA A 166 13.33 3.14 8.75
N LEU A 167 12.04 3.34 8.61
CA LEU A 167 11.41 4.66 8.49
C LEU A 167 10.63 4.99 9.76
N ASN A 168 10.40 6.27 10.00
CA ASN A 168 9.58 6.70 11.12
C ASN A 168 8.11 6.39 10.86
N ASP A 169 7.40 6.08 11.92
CA ASP A 169 5.94 5.94 11.91
C ASP A 169 5.28 7.19 11.32
N LYS A 170 4.13 7.01 10.70
CA LYS A 170 3.35 8.08 10.09
C LYS A 170 1.93 8.09 10.63
N ASN A 171 1.41 9.29 10.86
CA ASN A 171 0.01 9.49 11.20
C ASN A 171 -0.62 10.45 10.19
N PHE A 172 -1.79 10.09 9.70
CA PHE A 172 -2.59 10.90 8.79
C PHE A 172 -4.00 11.03 9.34
N LYS A 173 -4.61 12.20 9.16
CA LYS A 173 -5.95 12.49 9.65
C LYS A 173 -6.86 13.00 8.54
N ASN A 174 -8.13 12.63 8.63
CA ASN A 174 -9.19 13.09 7.73
C ASN A 174 -8.85 12.80 6.25
N ILE A 175 -8.66 11.51 5.92
CA ILE A 175 -8.37 11.05 4.57
C ILE A 175 -9.65 10.51 3.94
N GLY A 176 -9.95 10.92 2.71
CA GLY A 176 -11.14 10.39 2.06
C GLY A 176 -11.39 10.99 0.68
N ASN A 177 -12.66 10.99 0.30
CA ASN A 177 -13.14 11.60 -0.95
C ASN A 177 -14.26 12.62 -0.71
N THR A 178 -14.43 13.08 0.53
CA THR A 178 -15.37 14.16 0.87
C THR A 178 -14.72 15.54 0.64
N SER A 179 -15.52 16.59 0.53
CA SER A 179 -15.02 17.97 0.40
C SER A 179 -14.21 18.46 1.62
N GLN A 180 -14.38 17.79 2.77
CA GLN A 180 -13.71 18.14 4.03
C GLN A 180 -12.51 17.25 4.34
N SER A 181 -12.31 16.18 3.56
CA SER A 181 -11.20 15.25 3.75
C SER A 181 -10.01 15.58 2.84
N LYS A 182 -8.81 15.16 3.26
CA LYS A 182 -7.64 15.13 2.38
C LYS A 182 -7.85 14.03 1.34
N ASN A 183 -7.58 14.36 0.08
CA ASN A 183 -7.70 13.36 -0.98
C ASN A 183 -6.73 12.19 -0.72
N TYR A 184 -7.26 10.98 -0.70
CA TYR A 184 -6.46 9.77 -0.44
C TYR A 184 -5.33 9.57 -1.47
N LYS A 185 -5.53 9.97 -2.74
CA LYS A 185 -4.50 9.88 -3.78
C LYS A 185 -3.32 10.80 -3.47
N ASP A 186 -3.60 12.01 -2.98
CA ASP A 186 -2.54 12.96 -2.60
C ASP A 186 -1.77 12.48 -1.36
N VAL A 187 -2.48 11.85 -0.41
CA VAL A 187 -1.84 11.24 0.76
C VAL A 187 -0.93 10.08 0.35
N LEU A 188 -1.38 9.21 -0.55
CA LEU A 188 -0.56 8.12 -1.09
C LEU A 188 0.66 8.64 -1.85
N LYS A 189 0.48 9.60 -2.78
CA LYS A 189 1.59 10.22 -3.50
C LYS A 189 2.61 10.81 -2.53
N LYS A 190 2.14 11.55 -1.53
CA LYS A 190 3.03 12.12 -0.51
C LYS A 190 3.77 11.04 0.27
N PHE A 191 3.11 9.96 0.67
CA PHE A 191 3.74 8.85 1.38
C PHE A 191 4.88 8.24 0.55
N PHE A 192 4.64 7.95 -0.74
CA PHE A 192 5.65 7.40 -1.63
C PHE A 192 6.79 8.39 -1.88
N ASN A 193 6.50 9.66 -2.13
CA ASN A 193 7.53 10.67 -2.39
C ASN A 193 8.40 10.91 -1.15
N ASP A 194 7.80 11.09 0.03
CA ASP A 194 8.54 11.20 1.30
C ASP A 194 9.45 9.98 1.56
N THR A 195 9.04 8.81 1.05
CA THR A 195 9.80 7.57 1.20
C THR A 195 10.98 7.52 0.23
N VAL A 196 10.75 7.87 -1.03
CA VAL A 196 11.80 7.92 -2.07
C VAL A 196 12.84 9.02 -1.76
N ASP A 197 12.40 10.17 -1.23
CA ASP A 197 13.33 11.25 -0.84
C ASP A 197 14.26 10.83 0.29
N LYS A 198 13.77 10.03 1.24
CA LYS A 198 14.64 9.46 2.28
C LYS A 198 15.67 8.45 1.76
N VAL A 199 15.38 7.77 0.67
CA VAL A 199 16.38 6.95 -0.02
C VAL A 199 17.51 7.80 -0.54
N LYS A 200 17.17 8.93 -1.17
CA LYS A 200 18.14 9.86 -1.75
C LYS A 200 19.08 10.45 -0.68
N ASP A 201 18.53 10.72 0.51
CA ASP A 201 19.30 11.28 1.63
C ASP A 201 20.23 10.25 2.29
N LYS A 202 19.88 8.97 2.22
CA LYS A 202 20.61 7.88 2.91
C LYS A 202 21.55 7.09 2.00
N VAL A 203 21.37 7.19 0.70
CA VAL A 203 22.20 6.49 -0.29
C VAL A 203 22.97 7.53 -1.06
N SER A 204 24.23 7.71 -0.69
CA SER A 204 25.12 8.56 -1.48
C SER A 204 25.37 7.91 -2.84
N ILE A 205 25.60 8.72 -3.86
CA ILE A 205 26.02 8.22 -5.18
C ILE A 205 27.32 7.44 -5.03
N GLU A 206 28.17 7.84 -4.10
CA GLU A 206 29.42 7.17 -3.72
C GLU A 206 29.16 5.74 -3.23
N ASP A 207 28.15 5.51 -2.37
CA ASP A 207 27.78 4.16 -1.89
C ASP A 207 27.32 3.24 -3.02
N ILE A 208 26.67 3.82 -4.05
CA ILE A 208 26.25 3.06 -5.24
C ILE A 208 27.47 2.73 -6.11
N LEU A 209 28.37 3.68 -6.27
CA LEU A 209 29.58 3.53 -7.11
C LEU A 209 30.62 2.61 -6.49
N GLU A 210 30.77 2.56 -5.16
CA GLU A 210 31.68 1.63 -4.47
C GLU A 210 31.32 0.16 -4.68
N ASN A 211 30.05 -0.16 -4.92
CA ASN A 211 29.58 -1.52 -5.16
C ASN A 211 29.64 -1.95 -6.64
N ILE A 212 30.03 -1.05 -7.55
CA ILE A 212 30.20 -1.35 -8.98
C ILE A 212 31.66 -1.68 -9.25
N GLU A 213 32.13 -2.85 -8.80
CA GLU A 213 33.53 -3.30 -9.00
C GLU A 213 33.89 -3.60 -10.46
N SER A 214 32.98 -3.66 -11.40
CA SER A 214 33.21 -4.18 -12.76
C SER A 214 33.11 -3.15 -13.87
N PHE A 215 32.94 -1.87 -13.58
CA PHE A 215 32.85 -0.82 -14.61
C PHE A 215 34.04 0.16 -14.56
N ASP A 216 34.48 0.62 -15.76
CA ASP A 216 35.49 1.64 -15.88
C ASP A 216 35.08 2.92 -15.13
N LYS A 217 35.68 3.07 -13.93
CA LYS A 217 35.30 4.05 -12.92
C LYS A 217 35.23 5.47 -13.46
N GLU A 218 36.09 5.83 -14.38
CA GLU A 218 36.25 7.20 -14.88
C GLU A 218 35.13 7.64 -15.86
N GLN A 219 34.64 6.72 -16.69
CA GLN A 219 33.55 7.01 -17.62
C GLN A 219 32.18 7.00 -16.91
N LEU A 220 32.01 6.15 -15.89
CA LEU A 220 30.77 6.06 -15.11
C LEU A 220 30.63 7.21 -14.14
N GLU A 221 31.68 7.61 -13.41
CA GLU A 221 31.59 8.70 -12.42
C GLU A 221 31.05 9.99 -13.02
N ASN A 222 31.48 10.38 -14.18
CA ASN A 222 31.06 11.63 -14.81
C ASN A 222 29.66 11.52 -15.44
N LYS A 223 29.33 10.39 -16.09
CA LYS A 223 28.01 10.20 -16.73
C LYS A 223 26.91 9.85 -15.72
N VAL A 224 27.24 9.10 -14.68
CA VAL A 224 26.27 8.68 -13.65
C VAL A 224 26.00 9.81 -12.66
N LYS A 225 27.02 10.54 -12.19
CA LYS A 225 26.86 11.73 -11.33
C LYS A 225 25.95 12.77 -11.98
N ASP A 226 26.19 13.13 -13.22
CA ASP A 226 25.39 14.13 -13.90
C ASP A 226 23.96 13.66 -14.23
N LYS A 227 23.80 12.40 -14.61
CA LYS A 227 22.48 11.86 -14.96
C LYS A 227 21.64 11.49 -13.73
N LEU A 228 22.22 10.93 -12.69
CA LEU A 228 21.53 10.71 -11.41
C LEU A 228 21.17 12.05 -10.76
N LYS A 229 22.09 12.99 -10.70
CA LYS A 229 21.85 14.32 -10.16
C LYS A 229 20.76 15.10 -10.90
N ASN A 230 20.77 15.06 -12.23
CA ASN A 230 19.75 15.73 -13.04
C ASN A 230 18.39 15.02 -13.01
N LYS A 231 18.37 13.68 -12.94
CA LYS A 231 17.11 12.94 -12.85
C LYS A 231 16.55 12.89 -11.44
N LEU A 232 17.38 12.85 -10.40
CA LEU A 232 16.96 13.04 -9.03
C LEU A 232 16.36 14.45 -8.82
N LYS A 233 16.96 15.47 -9.50
CA LYS A 233 16.44 16.83 -9.48
C LYS A 233 15.09 17.00 -10.20
N ASN A 234 14.85 16.22 -11.28
CA ASN A 234 13.58 16.20 -12.01
C ASN A 234 12.49 15.34 -11.36
N LEU A 235 12.83 14.60 -10.30
CA LEU A 235 11.86 13.90 -9.44
C LEU A 235 11.33 14.80 -8.31
N ILE A 236 11.96 15.98 -8.12
CA ILE A 236 11.65 16.94 -7.05
C ILE A 236 10.78 18.10 -7.56
N ASN A 237 10.73 18.32 -8.87
CA ASN A 237 9.91 19.34 -9.52
C ASN A 237 8.73 18.68 -10.25
#